data_4a631ca8a5d0298f1b4f3a760e151caf
#
_entry.id   4a631ca8a5d0298f1b4f3a760e151caf
#
_cell.length_a   1.000
_cell.length_b   1.000
_cell.length_c   1.000
_cell.angle_alpha   90.00
_cell.angle_beta   90.00
_cell.angle_gamma   90.00
#
_symmetry.space_group_name_H-M   'P 1'
#
loop_
_entity.id
_entity.type
_entity.pdbx_description
1 polymer ?
#
loop_
_entity_poly.entity_id
_entity_poly.type
_entity_poly.pdbx_seq_one_letter_code
_entity_poly.pdbx_strand_id
1 'polypeptide(L)'
;MTKSKVLVGIGLAFAMVMAGSASAGTPHFNGRQHNQRERIANGVGSGELTMRETRRLAGGQVHLNRVERRAKADGVVTGRERAHMQHEANQQSRRIYRQKHDAQDRG
;
A
#
# COMPACT_ATOMS: atom_id res chain seq x y z
N MET A 1 -0.98 -23.48 7.53
CA MET A 1 -1.13 -22.51 8.62
C MET A 1 -1.94 -21.32 8.17
N THR A 2 -2.91 -20.96 8.96
CA THR A 2 -3.90 -19.96 8.60
C THR A 2 -3.27 -18.59 8.33
N LYS A 3 -2.29 -18.20 9.13
CA LYS A 3 -1.62 -16.91 8.98
C LYS A 3 -0.87 -16.78 7.66
N SER A 4 -0.20 -17.84 7.22
CA SER A 4 0.51 -17.83 5.95
C SER A 4 -0.43 -17.67 4.77
N LYS A 5 -1.59 -18.32 4.82
CA LYS A 5 -2.58 -18.23 3.73
C LYS A 5 -3.16 -16.83 3.62
N VAL A 6 -3.45 -16.19 4.75
CA VAL A 6 -3.97 -14.82 4.75
C VAL A 6 -2.93 -13.86 4.17
N LEU A 7 -1.68 -14.00 4.59
CA LEU A 7 -0.60 -13.14 4.11
C LEU A 7 -0.37 -13.33 2.61
N VAL A 8 -0.38 -14.55 2.14
CA VAL A 8 -0.22 -14.85 0.71
C VAL A 8 -1.38 -14.27 -0.09
N GLY A 9 -2.60 -14.39 0.43
CA GLY A 9 -3.77 -13.82 -0.23
C GLY A 9 -3.69 -12.32 -0.41
N ILE A 10 -3.27 -11.60 0.62
CA ILE A 10 -3.06 -10.15 0.56
C ILE A 10 -1.97 -9.83 -0.47
N GLY A 11 -0.87 -10.54 -0.41
CA GLY A 11 0.25 -10.33 -1.33
C GLY A 11 -0.14 -10.57 -2.77
N LEU A 12 -0.89 -11.62 -3.05
CA LEU A 12 -1.35 -11.91 -4.41
C LEU A 12 -2.29 -10.83 -4.94
N ALA A 13 -3.21 -10.36 -4.11
CA ALA A 13 -4.13 -9.30 -4.52
C ALA A 13 -3.37 -8.02 -4.90
N PHE A 14 -2.41 -7.62 -4.09
CA PHE A 14 -1.60 -6.45 -4.38
C PHE A 14 -0.72 -6.67 -5.62
N ALA A 15 -0.15 -7.85 -5.78
CA ALA A 15 0.68 -8.16 -6.94
C ALA A 15 -0.10 -8.07 -8.25
N MET A 16 -1.32 -8.59 -8.28
CA MET A 16 -2.17 -8.50 -9.47
C MET A 16 -2.50 -7.07 -9.84
N VAL A 17 -2.79 -6.25 -8.84
CA VAL A 17 -3.11 -4.85 -9.06
C VAL A 17 -1.87 -4.09 -9.57
N MET A 18 -0.71 -4.39 -9.02
CA MET A 18 0.54 -3.73 -9.41
C MET A 18 0.98 -4.12 -10.81
N ALA A 19 0.72 -5.35 -11.23
CA ALA A 19 1.10 -5.81 -12.56
C ALA A 19 0.45 -4.97 -13.66
N GLY A 20 -0.77 -4.49 -13.46
CA GLY A 20 -1.46 -3.66 -14.43
C GLY A 20 -0.93 -2.23 -14.52
N SER A 21 -0.23 -1.76 -13.48
CA SER A 21 0.23 -0.38 -13.43
C SER A 21 1.70 -0.21 -13.86
N ALA A 22 2.44 -1.31 -14.07
CA ALA A 22 3.87 -1.27 -14.34
C ALA A 22 4.23 -0.60 -15.67
N SER A 23 3.29 -0.50 -16.60
CA SER A 23 3.55 -0.02 -17.96
C SER A 23 3.44 1.49 -18.16
N ALA A 24 3.06 2.26 -17.15
CA ALA A 24 2.65 3.64 -17.39
C ALA A 24 3.58 4.70 -16.76
N GLY A 25 4.82 4.39 -16.48
CA GLY A 25 5.82 5.40 -16.14
C GLY A 25 5.74 6.02 -14.75
N THR A 26 5.35 5.25 -13.72
CA THR A 26 5.38 5.70 -12.34
C THR A 26 6.20 4.77 -11.44
N PRO A 27 7.51 4.59 -11.75
CA PRO A 27 8.31 3.59 -11.02
C PRO A 27 8.52 3.94 -9.55
N HIS A 28 8.69 5.21 -9.22
CA HIS A 28 8.85 5.62 -7.82
C HIS A 28 7.60 5.35 -7.00
N PHE A 29 6.45 5.65 -7.55
CA PHE A 29 5.17 5.40 -6.88
C PHE A 29 4.96 3.89 -6.70
N ASN A 30 5.25 3.10 -7.72
CA ASN A 30 5.15 1.64 -7.66
C ASN A 30 6.11 1.07 -6.61
N GLY A 31 7.34 1.58 -6.55
CA GLY A 31 8.32 1.16 -5.55
C GLY A 31 7.84 1.46 -4.13
N ARG A 32 7.25 2.62 -3.91
CA ARG A 32 6.68 2.99 -2.62
C ARG A 32 5.54 2.07 -2.22
N GLN A 33 4.64 1.75 -3.16
CA GLN A 33 3.55 0.82 -2.88
C GLN A 33 4.07 -0.56 -2.51
N HIS A 34 5.12 -1.01 -3.20
CA HIS A 34 5.76 -2.28 -2.88
C HIS A 34 6.31 -2.28 -1.45
N ASN A 35 7.05 -1.25 -1.09
CA ASN A 35 7.59 -1.10 0.26
C ASN A 35 6.49 -1.04 1.31
N GLN A 36 5.42 -0.32 1.03
CA GLN A 36 4.28 -0.22 1.93
C GLN A 36 3.63 -1.58 2.16
N ARG A 37 3.44 -2.36 1.09
CA ARG A 37 2.88 -3.70 1.20
C ARG A 37 3.76 -4.61 2.04
N GLU A 38 5.08 -4.53 1.85
CA GLU A 38 6.01 -5.31 2.66
C GLU A 38 5.94 -4.92 4.13
N ARG A 39 5.86 -3.63 4.41
CA ARG A 39 5.75 -3.14 5.78
C ARG A 39 4.46 -3.63 6.45
N ILE A 40 3.36 -3.60 5.71
CA ILE A 40 2.08 -4.13 6.21
C ILE A 40 2.19 -5.63 6.46
N ALA A 41 2.75 -6.37 5.51
CA ALA A 41 2.93 -7.81 5.64
C ALA A 41 3.80 -8.16 6.85
N ASN A 42 4.89 -7.42 7.04
CA ASN A 42 5.76 -7.60 8.19
C ASN A 42 5.04 -7.31 9.50
N GLY A 43 4.21 -6.27 9.50
CA GLY A 43 3.40 -5.92 10.67
C GLY A 43 2.40 -7.00 11.03
N VAL A 44 1.79 -7.63 10.04
CA VAL A 44 0.88 -8.76 10.26
C VAL A 44 1.65 -9.94 10.84
N GLY A 45 2.77 -10.28 10.22
CA GLY A 45 3.57 -11.43 10.64
C GLY A 45 4.17 -11.29 12.04
N SER A 46 4.54 -10.07 12.42
CA SER A 46 5.12 -9.79 13.73
C SER A 46 4.08 -9.58 14.83
N GLY A 47 2.80 -9.46 14.47
CA GLY A 47 1.75 -9.15 15.42
C GLY A 47 1.64 -7.68 15.79
N GLU A 48 2.42 -6.80 15.15
CA GLU A 48 2.32 -5.36 15.37
C GLU A 48 1.01 -4.77 14.85
N LEU A 49 0.39 -5.43 13.87
CA LEU A 49 -0.87 -4.99 13.29
C LEU A 49 -2.01 -5.95 13.63
N THR A 50 -3.10 -5.42 14.12
CA THR A 50 -4.34 -6.18 14.32
C THR A 50 -5.02 -6.41 12.98
N MET A 51 -6.00 -7.32 12.94
CA MET A 51 -6.80 -7.54 11.74
C MET A 51 -7.52 -6.28 11.28
N ARG A 52 -8.05 -5.50 12.23
CA ARG A 52 -8.73 -4.25 11.91
C ARG A 52 -7.77 -3.25 11.28
N GLU A 53 -6.59 -3.10 11.87
CA GLU A 53 -5.56 -2.19 11.35
C GLU A 53 -5.09 -2.65 9.98
N THR A 54 -4.89 -3.95 9.80
CA THR A 54 -4.51 -4.52 8.52
C THR A 54 -5.52 -4.20 7.44
N ARG A 55 -6.81 -4.34 7.74
CA ARG A 55 -7.87 -4.01 6.78
C ARG A 55 -7.86 -2.54 6.39
N ARG A 56 -7.64 -1.65 7.35
CA ARG A 56 -7.56 -0.22 7.07
C ARG A 56 -6.39 0.10 6.16
N LEU A 57 -5.23 -0.48 6.44
CA LEU A 57 -4.04 -0.25 5.64
C LEU A 57 -4.19 -0.87 4.25
N ALA A 58 -4.79 -2.03 4.15
CA ALA A 58 -5.11 -2.64 2.85
C ALA A 58 -6.05 -1.75 2.04
N GLY A 59 -7.06 -1.18 2.70
CA GLY A 59 -7.95 -0.21 2.07
C GLY A 59 -7.22 1.01 1.55
N GLY A 60 -6.22 1.49 2.30
CA GLY A 60 -5.36 2.58 1.87
C GLY A 60 -4.55 2.24 0.63
N GLN A 61 -4.05 1.00 0.53
CA GLN A 61 -3.33 0.55 -0.66
C GLN A 61 -4.27 0.49 -1.88
N VAL A 62 -5.49 0.03 -1.71
CA VAL A 62 -6.50 0.03 -2.76
C VAL A 62 -6.79 1.46 -3.22
N HIS A 63 -6.89 2.39 -2.28
CA HIS A 63 -7.10 3.80 -2.58
C HIS A 63 -5.94 4.37 -3.42
N LEU A 64 -4.70 4.11 -3.02
CA LEU A 64 -3.52 4.55 -3.77
C LEU A 64 -3.54 4.02 -5.19
N ASN A 65 -3.93 2.77 -5.36
CA ASN A 65 -4.01 2.15 -6.66
C ASN A 65 -5.07 2.80 -7.54
N ARG A 66 -6.19 3.17 -6.93
CA ARG A 66 -7.25 3.89 -7.64
C ARG A 66 -6.79 5.28 -8.07
N VAL A 67 -6.09 5.99 -7.20
CA VAL A 67 -5.51 7.30 -7.52
C VAL A 67 -4.57 7.18 -8.71
N GLU A 68 -3.72 6.16 -8.70
CA GLU A 68 -2.78 5.92 -9.79
C GLU A 68 -3.50 5.62 -11.09
N ARG A 69 -4.51 4.77 -11.05
CA ARG A 69 -5.27 4.43 -12.26
C ARG A 69 -5.98 5.64 -12.88
N ARG A 70 -6.53 6.50 -12.04
CA ARG A 70 -7.17 7.75 -12.52
C ARG A 70 -6.15 8.66 -13.18
N ALA A 71 -4.98 8.79 -12.58
CA ALA A 71 -3.92 9.64 -13.12
C ALA A 71 -3.43 9.12 -14.48
N LYS A 72 -3.45 7.82 -14.68
CA LYS A 72 -2.97 7.19 -15.92
C LYS A 72 -4.06 7.02 -16.98
N ALA A 73 -5.31 7.34 -16.67
CA ALA A 73 -6.45 7.00 -17.52
C ALA A 73 -6.36 7.58 -18.92
N ASP A 74 -5.75 8.75 -19.07
CA ASP A 74 -5.59 9.41 -20.37
C ASP A 74 -4.22 9.15 -21.00
N GLY A 75 -3.40 8.29 -20.38
CA GLY A 75 -2.07 7.92 -20.89
C GLY A 75 -0.97 8.89 -20.51
N VAL A 76 -1.28 9.99 -19.85
CA VAL A 76 -0.29 11.01 -19.45
C VAL A 76 -0.46 11.32 -17.97
N VAL A 77 0.63 11.23 -17.21
CA VAL A 77 0.62 11.61 -15.79
C VAL A 77 1.24 12.99 -15.68
N THR A 78 0.43 13.98 -15.33
CA THR A 78 0.87 15.36 -15.20
C THR A 78 1.67 15.56 -13.92
N GLY A 79 2.38 16.69 -13.83
CA GLY A 79 3.11 17.06 -12.61
C GLY A 79 2.19 17.19 -11.42
N ARG A 80 0.99 17.76 -11.62
CA ARG A 80 -0.01 17.89 -10.55
C ARG A 80 -0.48 16.52 -10.06
N GLU A 81 -0.73 15.62 -10.99
CA GLU A 81 -1.14 14.25 -10.65
C GLU A 81 -0.06 13.51 -9.89
N ARG A 82 1.21 13.68 -10.30
CA ARG A 82 2.35 13.09 -9.57
C ARG A 82 2.44 13.63 -8.15
N ALA A 83 2.27 14.94 -7.98
CA ALA A 83 2.29 15.56 -6.65
C ALA A 83 1.17 15.01 -5.78
N HIS A 84 -0.04 14.86 -6.34
CA HIS A 84 -1.17 14.29 -5.63
C HIS A 84 -0.90 12.83 -5.22
N MET A 85 -0.37 12.03 -6.15
CA MET A 85 -0.03 10.64 -5.87
C MET A 85 1.00 10.54 -4.75
N GLN A 86 2.03 11.38 -4.76
CA GLN A 86 3.04 11.39 -3.72
C GLN A 86 2.46 11.81 -2.37
N HIS A 87 1.58 12.78 -2.37
CA HIS A 87 0.90 13.22 -1.15
C HIS A 87 0.11 12.07 -0.52
N GLU A 88 -0.68 11.37 -1.32
CA GLU A 88 -1.47 10.24 -0.86
C GLU A 88 -0.58 9.10 -0.36
N ALA A 89 0.52 8.83 -1.06
CA ALA A 89 1.47 7.82 -0.65
C ALA A 89 2.16 8.20 0.67
N ASN A 90 2.47 9.48 0.85
CA ASN A 90 3.04 9.98 2.10
C ASN A 90 2.07 9.77 3.27
N GLN A 91 0.80 10.05 3.07
CA GLN A 91 -0.21 9.82 4.11
C GLN A 91 -0.32 8.35 4.47
N GLN A 92 -0.31 7.48 3.47
CA GLN A 92 -0.39 6.04 3.71
C GLN A 92 0.84 5.54 4.49
N SER A 93 2.03 6.01 4.14
CA SER A 93 3.25 5.66 4.86
C SER A 93 3.18 6.07 6.33
N ARG A 94 2.64 7.25 6.60
CA ARG A 94 2.45 7.71 7.99
C ARG A 94 1.44 6.85 8.74
N ARG A 95 0.38 6.42 8.09
CA ARG A 95 -0.61 5.53 8.70
C ARG A 95 0.01 4.19 9.09
N ILE A 96 0.79 3.61 8.19
CA ILE A 96 1.49 2.36 8.45
C ILE A 96 2.43 2.53 9.65
N TYR A 97 3.21 3.59 9.66
CA TYR A 97 4.14 3.87 10.75
C TYR A 97 3.40 3.99 12.08
N ARG A 98 2.35 4.80 12.14
CA ARG A 98 1.60 5.02 13.37
C ARG A 98 0.95 3.75 13.89
N GLN A 99 0.33 2.96 13.00
CA GLN A 99 -0.35 1.73 13.41
C GLN A 99 0.64 0.75 14.03
N LYS A 100 1.81 0.60 13.43
CA LYS A 100 2.85 -0.31 13.94
C LYS A 100 3.44 0.18 15.25
N HIS A 101 3.67 1.48 15.38
CA HIS A 101 4.24 2.06 16.60
C HIS A 101 3.24 2.10 17.74
N ASP A 102 1.97 2.32 17.45
CA ASP A 102 0.91 2.25 18.48
C ASP A 102 0.87 0.86 19.11
N ALA A 103 1.03 -0.18 18.31
CA ALA A 103 1.08 -1.55 18.82
C ALA A 103 2.27 -1.77 19.74
N GLN A 104 3.43 -1.20 19.42
CA GLN A 104 4.63 -1.28 20.26
C GLN A 104 4.44 -0.52 21.56
N ASP A 105 3.82 0.64 21.52
CA ASP A 105 3.57 1.45 22.71
C ASP A 105 2.61 0.77 23.67
N ARG A 106 1.69 -0.04 23.15
CA ARG A 106 0.75 -0.80 23.97
C ARG A 106 1.36 -2.05 24.59
N GLY A 107 2.41 -2.54 23.95
CA GLY A 107 3.10 -3.74 24.37
C GLY A 107 4.16 -3.46 25.39
#